data_d9e19fc40d8982ff5145ffae80d12a0c
#
_entry.id   d9e19fc40d8982ff5145ffae80d12a0c
#
_cell.length_a   1.000
_cell.length_b   1.000
_cell.length_c   1.000
_cell.angle_alpha   90.00
_cell.angle_beta   90.00
_cell.angle_gamma   90.00
#
_symmetry.space_group_name_H-M   'P 1'
#
loop_
_entity.id
_entity.type
_entity.pdbx_description
1 polymer ?
#
loop_
_entity_poly.entity_id
_entity_poly.type
_entity_poly.pdbx_seq_one_letter_code
_entity_poly.pdbx_strand_id
1 'polypeptide(L)'
;MASSKLKTTAAVTAVVIGVVGVVFMGFKSVHWIRMANAPDIQGSWAGNFKAGQTKMPLLYKISRVNGAYHAVEVDIYQGVRESPVNKFVYDFPKIYIEQKAIGFTFDGVLNPKTMEMSGRWTQGKGSGPFVMKLNDLADAFPEPMAESDYTPRNDSVLQGYWTGTLKPENRTIRVALKIADRGDGTFRVSGDSPDQGAKDVEATAVTWHTPTVRIEFGGIGGYFEGTVDDSDRMITGKWMGGGKPLPLILERAKPGSVAGLDATSEAQKDYSHIGPNDLPGHWQGTLEVKKAGVKLRLALNIAKIPDDKFFATMISLDQGGGEIPASLIEYTPPDVHLEWSGIGGSFNGKLENGKITGTWRQGGGALPLIFERNPAQ
;
A
#
# COMPACT_ATOMS: atom_id res chain seq x y z
N MET A 1 -58.64 30.19 -39.10
CA MET A 1 -57.45 29.36 -39.42
C MET A 1 -56.42 29.25 -38.27
N ALA A 2 -56.59 29.82 -37.09
CA ALA A 2 -55.63 29.78 -35.94
C ALA A 2 -55.89 28.62 -34.96
N SER A 3 -57.07 27.97 -35.00
CA SER A 3 -57.38 26.92 -33.99
C SER A 3 -56.82 25.52 -34.31
N SER A 4 -56.47 25.24 -35.55
CA SER A 4 -55.99 23.89 -35.95
C SER A 4 -54.51 23.65 -35.67
N LYS A 5 -53.66 24.72 -35.71
CA LYS A 5 -52.21 24.60 -35.44
C LYS A 5 -51.88 24.42 -33.98
N LEU A 6 -52.70 24.94 -33.04
CA LEU A 6 -52.47 24.82 -31.62
C LEU A 6 -52.74 23.40 -31.09
N LYS A 7 -53.72 22.68 -31.68
CA LYS A 7 -54.05 21.31 -31.29
C LYS A 7 -53.01 20.29 -31.77
N THR A 8 -52.38 20.52 -32.91
CA THR A 8 -51.35 19.62 -33.44
C THR A 8 -50.03 19.74 -32.65
N THR A 9 -49.65 20.96 -32.22
CA THR A 9 -48.45 21.17 -31.44
C THR A 9 -48.58 20.58 -30.04
N ALA A 10 -49.76 20.70 -29.39
CA ALA A 10 -49.99 20.10 -28.09
C ALA A 10 -49.99 18.57 -28.13
N ALA A 11 -50.54 17.96 -29.18
CA ALA A 11 -50.55 16.50 -29.33
C ALA A 11 -49.16 15.93 -29.61
N VAL A 12 -48.32 16.60 -30.40
CA VAL A 12 -46.93 16.16 -30.64
C VAL A 12 -46.08 16.31 -29.40
N THR A 13 -46.24 17.39 -28.63
CA THR A 13 -45.49 17.58 -27.35
C THR A 13 -45.90 16.55 -26.30
N ALA A 14 -47.18 16.21 -26.19
CA ALA A 14 -47.68 15.20 -25.28
C ALA A 14 -47.17 13.78 -25.65
N VAL A 15 -47.10 13.45 -26.94
CA VAL A 15 -46.56 12.17 -27.42
C VAL A 15 -45.04 12.05 -27.13
N VAL A 16 -44.27 13.13 -27.38
CA VAL A 16 -42.83 13.14 -27.10
C VAL A 16 -42.55 13.04 -25.63
N ILE A 17 -43.27 13.72 -24.74
CA ILE A 17 -43.13 13.60 -23.28
C ILE A 17 -43.56 12.22 -22.83
N GLY A 18 -44.63 11.65 -23.39
CA GLY A 18 -45.08 10.28 -23.08
C GLY A 18 -44.06 9.22 -23.49
N VAL A 19 -43.46 9.33 -24.68
CA VAL A 19 -42.43 8.38 -25.15
C VAL A 19 -41.17 8.51 -24.35
N VAL A 20 -40.70 9.72 -24.02
CA VAL A 20 -39.54 9.94 -23.17
C VAL A 20 -39.80 9.42 -21.75
N GLY A 21 -40.98 9.63 -21.17
CA GLY A 21 -41.38 9.13 -19.89
C GLY A 21 -41.42 7.59 -19.84
N VAL A 22 -41.99 6.94 -20.85
CA VAL A 22 -42.02 5.46 -20.92
C VAL A 22 -40.66 4.88 -21.15
N VAL A 23 -39.80 5.49 -21.98
CA VAL A 23 -38.39 5.07 -22.15
C VAL A 23 -37.63 5.23 -20.85
N PHE A 24 -37.76 6.35 -20.13
CA PHE A 24 -37.08 6.57 -18.83
C PHE A 24 -37.58 5.65 -17.72
N MET A 25 -38.89 5.34 -17.66
CA MET A 25 -39.42 4.31 -16.73
C MET A 25 -38.96 2.93 -17.14
N GLY A 26 -38.91 2.60 -18.42
CA GLY A 26 -38.41 1.34 -18.94
C GLY A 26 -36.94 1.11 -18.57
N PHE A 27 -36.09 2.13 -18.73
CA PHE A 27 -34.68 2.03 -18.31
C PHE A 27 -34.51 1.85 -16.78
N LYS A 28 -35.25 2.57 -15.97
CA LYS A 28 -35.22 2.41 -14.51
C LYS A 28 -35.73 1.04 -14.06
N SER A 29 -36.80 0.51 -14.65
CA SER A 29 -37.33 -0.80 -14.31
C SER A 29 -36.41 -1.94 -14.73
N VAL A 30 -35.78 -1.87 -15.90
CA VAL A 30 -34.79 -2.86 -16.34
C VAL A 30 -33.55 -2.84 -15.47
N HIS A 31 -33.06 -1.66 -15.10
CA HIS A 31 -31.93 -1.52 -14.20
C HIS A 31 -32.28 -2.12 -12.81
N TRP A 32 -33.45 -1.81 -12.26
CA TRP A 32 -33.87 -2.30 -10.96
C TRP A 32 -34.03 -3.83 -10.94
N ILE A 33 -34.66 -4.43 -11.98
CA ILE A 33 -34.78 -5.89 -12.10
C ILE A 33 -33.40 -6.56 -12.22
N ARG A 34 -32.48 -5.95 -12.98
CA ARG A 34 -31.13 -6.45 -13.14
C ARG A 34 -30.35 -6.43 -11.83
N MET A 35 -30.45 -5.36 -11.05
CA MET A 35 -29.78 -5.26 -9.74
C MET A 35 -30.44 -6.11 -8.67
N ALA A 36 -31.75 -6.34 -8.73
CA ALA A 36 -32.45 -7.24 -7.82
C ALA A 36 -32.03 -8.71 -7.98
N ASN A 37 -31.58 -9.10 -9.18
CA ASN A 37 -31.08 -10.44 -9.47
C ASN A 37 -29.53 -10.49 -9.52
N ALA A 38 -28.85 -9.41 -9.15
CA ALA A 38 -27.40 -9.38 -9.13
C ALA A 38 -26.86 -10.26 -8.01
N PRO A 39 -25.84 -11.09 -8.26
CA PRO A 39 -25.22 -11.89 -7.20
C PRO A 39 -24.57 -10.98 -6.15
N ASP A 40 -24.55 -11.45 -4.91
CA ASP A 40 -23.74 -10.83 -3.87
C ASP A 40 -22.27 -11.01 -4.18
N ILE A 41 -21.52 -9.93 -4.09
CA ILE A 41 -20.08 -9.91 -4.40
C ILE A 41 -19.22 -9.65 -3.16
N GLN A 42 -19.81 -9.74 -1.96
CA GLN A 42 -19.01 -9.63 -0.72
C GLN A 42 -17.99 -10.76 -0.66
N GLY A 43 -16.82 -10.46 -0.13
CA GLY A 43 -15.71 -11.41 0.03
C GLY A 43 -14.40 -10.90 -0.55
N SER A 44 -13.46 -11.81 -0.66
CA SER A 44 -12.11 -11.53 -1.14
C SER A 44 -11.95 -11.93 -2.59
N TRP A 45 -11.53 -11.00 -3.42
CA TRP A 45 -11.38 -11.16 -4.85
C TRP A 45 -9.92 -11.06 -5.22
N ALA A 46 -9.33 -12.16 -5.66
CA ALA A 46 -7.91 -12.24 -5.97
C ALA A 46 -7.64 -12.52 -7.45
N GLY A 47 -6.58 -11.94 -7.97
CA GLY A 47 -6.10 -12.19 -9.31
C GLY A 47 -4.64 -11.78 -9.49
N ASN A 48 -4.05 -12.21 -10.62
CA ASN A 48 -2.69 -11.81 -10.98
C ASN A 48 -2.73 -10.97 -12.26
N PHE A 49 -2.21 -9.77 -12.24
CA PHE A 49 -1.96 -9.02 -13.45
C PHE A 49 -0.48 -9.07 -13.84
N LYS A 50 -0.20 -8.89 -15.12
CA LYS A 50 1.18 -8.86 -15.62
C LYS A 50 1.63 -7.42 -15.79
N ALA A 51 2.70 -7.05 -15.09
CA ALA A 51 3.44 -5.81 -15.29
C ALA A 51 4.81 -6.16 -15.90
N GLY A 52 4.93 -6.07 -17.22
CA GLY A 52 6.11 -6.57 -17.93
C GLY A 52 6.23 -8.09 -17.82
N GLN A 53 7.36 -8.57 -17.29
CA GLN A 53 7.61 -10.02 -17.04
C GLN A 53 7.10 -10.51 -15.68
N THR A 54 6.73 -9.59 -14.79
CA THR A 54 6.37 -9.90 -13.42
C THR A 54 4.87 -10.12 -13.30
N LYS A 55 4.48 -11.20 -12.62
CA LYS A 55 3.09 -11.42 -12.17
C LYS A 55 2.94 -10.73 -10.82
N MET A 56 2.02 -9.79 -10.73
CA MET A 56 1.70 -9.08 -9.50
C MET A 56 0.30 -9.53 -9.03
N PRO A 57 0.21 -10.17 -7.88
CA PRO A 57 -1.09 -10.49 -7.30
C PRO A 57 -1.76 -9.21 -6.80
N LEU A 58 -3.07 -9.18 -6.93
CA LEU A 58 -3.91 -8.09 -6.49
C LEU A 58 -5.13 -8.69 -5.80
N LEU A 59 -5.44 -8.19 -4.63
CA LEU A 59 -6.57 -8.64 -3.82
C LEU A 59 -7.45 -7.46 -3.43
N TYR A 60 -8.74 -7.63 -3.62
CA TYR A 60 -9.75 -6.71 -3.12
C TYR A 60 -10.66 -7.40 -2.11
N LYS A 61 -10.85 -6.79 -0.97
CA LYS A 61 -11.88 -7.16 0.00
C LYS A 61 -13.11 -6.30 -0.22
N ILE A 62 -14.20 -6.91 -0.63
CA ILE A 62 -15.47 -6.23 -0.89
C ILE A 62 -16.41 -6.50 0.26
N SER A 63 -16.96 -5.43 0.83
CA SER A 63 -17.95 -5.45 1.91
C SER A 63 -19.18 -4.66 1.53
N ARG A 64 -20.30 -4.91 2.24
CA ARG A 64 -21.53 -4.16 2.05
C ARG A 64 -21.89 -3.43 3.34
N VAL A 65 -21.95 -2.11 3.28
CA VAL A 65 -22.26 -1.23 4.42
C VAL A 65 -23.46 -0.36 4.05
N ASN A 66 -24.51 -0.38 4.83
CA ASN A 66 -25.75 0.38 4.58
C ASN A 66 -26.31 0.16 3.16
N GLY A 67 -26.18 -1.07 2.63
CA GLY A 67 -26.69 -1.43 1.31
C GLY A 67 -25.76 -1.08 0.14
N ALA A 68 -24.69 -0.32 0.35
CA ALA A 68 -23.70 0.02 -0.65
C ALA A 68 -22.46 -0.89 -0.57
N TYR A 69 -21.88 -1.25 -1.71
CA TYR A 69 -20.64 -1.99 -1.77
C TYR A 69 -19.43 -1.05 -1.64
N HIS A 70 -18.47 -1.47 -0.83
CA HIS A 70 -17.19 -0.83 -0.60
C HIS A 70 -16.09 -1.83 -0.87
N ALA A 71 -14.96 -1.35 -1.39
CA ALA A 71 -13.79 -2.19 -1.61
C ALA A 71 -12.56 -1.54 -0.99
N VAL A 72 -11.68 -2.38 -0.45
CA VAL A 72 -10.31 -2.04 -0.10
C VAL A 72 -9.37 -2.98 -0.84
N GLU A 73 -8.26 -2.46 -1.33
CA GLU A 73 -7.16 -3.29 -1.80
C GLU A 73 -6.38 -3.81 -0.60
N VAL A 74 -5.98 -5.06 -0.67
CA VAL A 74 -5.12 -5.67 0.34
C VAL A 74 -3.85 -6.11 -0.34
N ASP A 75 -2.74 -5.48 0.01
CA ASP A 75 -1.42 -5.79 -0.52
C ASP A 75 -0.65 -6.63 0.50
N ILE A 76 -0.42 -7.90 0.16
CA ILE A 76 0.36 -8.83 0.99
C ILE A 76 1.85 -8.79 0.67
N TYR A 77 2.20 -8.27 -0.51
CA TYR A 77 3.58 -8.26 -1.00
C TYR A 77 4.33 -6.95 -0.71
N GLN A 78 3.64 -5.99 -0.10
CA GLN A 78 4.22 -4.78 0.46
C GLN A 78 3.99 -4.68 1.99
N GLY A 79 3.65 -5.83 2.61
CA GLY A 79 3.24 -5.94 4.01
C GLY A 79 1.74 -5.72 4.18
N VAL A 80 1.01 -6.70 4.69
CA VAL A 80 -0.46 -6.73 4.79
C VAL A 80 -1.06 -5.35 5.07
N ARG A 81 -1.50 -4.65 4.02
CA ARG A 81 -2.00 -3.27 4.08
C ARG A 81 -3.32 -3.18 3.36
N GLU A 82 -4.25 -2.51 3.99
CA GLU A 82 -5.51 -2.15 3.35
C GLU A 82 -5.41 -0.73 2.78
N SER A 83 -5.50 -0.60 1.46
CA SER A 83 -5.54 0.68 0.76
C SER A 83 -6.95 1.01 0.32
N PRO A 84 -7.46 2.22 0.62
CA PRO A 84 -8.82 2.58 0.28
C PRO A 84 -8.99 2.69 -1.24
N VAL A 85 -10.10 2.17 -1.74
CA VAL A 85 -10.56 2.36 -3.12
C VAL A 85 -11.34 3.67 -3.20
N ASN A 86 -10.91 4.60 -4.06
CA ASN A 86 -11.56 5.91 -4.19
C ASN A 86 -12.94 5.83 -4.82
N LYS A 87 -13.14 4.88 -5.75
CA LYS A 87 -14.42 4.64 -6.38
C LYS A 87 -14.59 3.15 -6.67
N PHE A 88 -15.67 2.59 -6.17
CA PHE A 88 -16.13 1.24 -6.46
C PHE A 88 -17.55 1.32 -7.01
N VAL A 89 -17.79 0.75 -8.19
CA VAL A 89 -19.12 0.69 -8.80
C VAL A 89 -19.44 -0.73 -9.19
N TYR A 90 -20.54 -1.24 -8.69
CA TYR A 90 -21.16 -2.48 -9.13
C TYR A 90 -22.53 -2.18 -9.72
N ASP A 91 -22.63 -2.24 -11.04
CA ASP A 91 -23.88 -2.16 -11.83
C ASP A 91 -23.96 -3.41 -12.69
N PHE A 92 -24.44 -4.51 -12.07
CA PHE A 92 -24.41 -5.85 -12.66
C PHE A 92 -24.77 -5.84 -14.16
N PRO A 93 -23.94 -6.49 -15.00
CA PRO A 93 -22.72 -7.22 -14.66
C PRO A 93 -21.43 -6.37 -14.56
N LYS A 94 -21.52 -5.05 -14.70
CA LYS A 94 -20.36 -4.14 -14.76
C LYS A 94 -19.73 -3.91 -13.40
N ILE A 95 -18.40 -3.92 -13.36
CA ILE A 95 -17.57 -3.58 -12.21
C ILE A 95 -16.59 -2.48 -12.64
N TYR A 96 -16.45 -1.44 -11.81
CA TYR A 96 -15.43 -0.42 -11.97
C TYR A 96 -14.75 -0.13 -10.64
N ILE A 97 -13.43 -0.11 -10.65
CA ILE A 97 -12.56 0.19 -9.49
C ILE A 97 -11.62 1.33 -9.87
N GLU A 98 -11.45 2.31 -8.98
CA GLU A 98 -10.50 3.41 -9.16
C GLU A 98 -9.74 3.69 -7.87
N GLN A 99 -8.40 3.72 -7.97
CA GLN A 99 -7.48 4.12 -6.91
C GLN A 99 -6.62 5.27 -7.40
N LYS A 100 -7.01 6.50 -7.06
CA LYS A 100 -6.37 7.73 -7.55
C LYS A 100 -4.93 7.87 -7.07
N ALA A 101 -4.64 7.44 -5.85
CA ALA A 101 -3.32 7.59 -5.25
C ALA A 101 -2.20 6.91 -6.06
N ILE A 102 -2.52 5.80 -6.73
CA ILE A 102 -1.60 5.03 -7.58
C ILE A 102 -1.95 5.12 -9.06
N GLY A 103 -3.00 5.87 -9.42
CA GLY A 103 -3.46 6.02 -10.82
C GLY A 103 -3.97 4.73 -11.44
N PHE A 104 -4.51 3.81 -10.62
CA PHE A 104 -5.01 2.51 -11.07
C PHE A 104 -6.51 2.57 -11.33
N THR A 105 -6.94 1.90 -12.42
CA THR A 105 -8.34 1.62 -12.70
C THR A 105 -8.53 0.20 -13.18
N PHE A 106 -9.67 -0.39 -12.85
CA PHE A 106 -10.16 -1.64 -13.43
C PHE A 106 -11.57 -1.42 -13.97
N ASP A 107 -11.79 -1.81 -15.21
CA ASP A 107 -13.10 -1.81 -15.87
C ASP A 107 -13.39 -3.23 -16.37
N GLY A 108 -14.44 -3.85 -15.86
CA GLY A 108 -14.71 -5.26 -16.12
C GLY A 108 -16.18 -5.65 -15.95
N VAL A 109 -16.41 -6.94 -16.09
CA VAL A 109 -17.72 -7.57 -15.92
C VAL A 109 -17.63 -8.81 -15.03
N LEU A 110 -18.67 -9.01 -14.25
CA LEU A 110 -18.85 -10.22 -13.43
C LEU A 110 -19.55 -11.31 -14.25
N ASN A 111 -18.95 -12.49 -14.26
CA ASN A 111 -19.64 -13.72 -14.67
C ASN A 111 -20.30 -14.35 -13.45
N PRO A 112 -21.64 -14.36 -13.37
CA PRO A 112 -22.33 -14.86 -12.18
C PRO A 112 -22.26 -16.38 -12.00
N LYS A 113 -21.89 -17.13 -13.05
CA LYS A 113 -21.80 -18.61 -12.98
C LYS A 113 -20.45 -19.07 -12.41
N THR A 114 -19.38 -18.36 -12.78
CA THR A 114 -18.01 -18.70 -12.34
C THR A 114 -17.54 -17.84 -11.18
N MET A 115 -18.28 -16.81 -10.82
CA MET A 115 -17.88 -15.77 -9.86
C MET A 115 -16.47 -15.23 -10.20
N GLU A 116 -16.32 -14.84 -11.47
CA GLU A 116 -15.10 -14.21 -11.99
C GLU A 116 -15.40 -12.80 -12.47
N MET A 117 -14.60 -11.83 -12.04
CA MET A 117 -14.56 -10.49 -12.61
C MET A 117 -13.45 -10.43 -13.66
N SER A 118 -13.81 -10.24 -14.91
CA SER A 118 -12.84 -10.15 -16.02
C SER A 118 -12.94 -8.80 -16.71
N GLY A 119 -11.80 -8.20 -17.01
CA GLY A 119 -11.76 -6.87 -17.59
C GLY A 119 -10.35 -6.40 -17.93
N ARG A 120 -10.17 -5.09 -17.89
CA ARG A 120 -8.90 -4.42 -18.19
C ARG A 120 -8.47 -3.55 -17.01
N TRP A 121 -7.23 -3.71 -16.59
CA TRP A 121 -6.57 -2.76 -15.70
C TRP A 121 -5.84 -1.70 -16.51
N THR A 122 -5.69 -0.50 -15.91
CA THR A 122 -4.88 0.60 -16.43
C THR A 122 -4.15 1.29 -15.29
N GLN A 123 -2.86 1.56 -15.45
CA GLN A 123 -2.06 2.34 -14.51
C GLN A 123 -0.96 3.09 -15.26
N GLY A 124 -0.98 4.41 -15.20
CA GLY A 124 -0.07 5.26 -15.98
C GLY A 124 -0.17 4.98 -17.48
N LYS A 125 0.92 4.50 -18.10
CA LYS A 125 0.96 4.07 -19.50
C LYS A 125 0.72 2.57 -19.68
N GLY A 126 0.66 1.81 -18.59
CA GLY A 126 0.42 0.36 -18.58
C GLY A 126 -1.06 0.03 -18.64
N SER A 127 -1.40 -1.05 -19.32
CA SER A 127 -2.76 -1.57 -19.37
C SER A 127 -2.73 -3.02 -19.86
N GLY A 128 -3.67 -3.83 -19.39
CA GLY A 128 -3.74 -5.22 -19.80
C GLY A 128 -5.01 -5.93 -19.35
N PRO A 129 -5.22 -7.19 -19.77
CA PRO A 129 -6.30 -7.99 -19.25
C PRO A 129 -6.05 -8.35 -17.79
N PHE A 130 -7.14 -8.43 -17.01
CA PHE A 130 -7.10 -8.82 -15.62
C PHE A 130 -8.34 -9.62 -15.25
N VAL A 131 -8.13 -10.69 -14.49
CA VAL A 131 -9.19 -11.57 -14.00
C VAL A 131 -9.03 -11.73 -12.51
N MET A 132 -10.09 -11.50 -11.75
CA MET A 132 -10.19 -11.76 -10.32
C MET A 132 -11.25 -12.83 -10.07
N LYS A 133 -10.98 -13.73 -9.13
CA LYS A 133 -11.91 -14.75 -8.67
C LYS A 133 -12.26 -14.52 -7.23
N LEU A 134 -13.48 -14.88 -6.86
CA LEU A 134 -13.89 -14.92 -5.47
C LEU A 134 -13.12 -16.07 -4.79
N ASN A 135 -12.25 -15.72 -3.87
CA ASN A 135 -11.46 -16.67 -3.10
C ASN A 135 -11.80 -16.53 -1.61
N ASP A 136 -11.62 -17.60 -0.87
CA ASP A 136 -11.56 -17.49 0.58
C ASP A 136 -10.27 -16.74 0.96
N LEU A 137 -10.33 -15.90 1.99
CA LEU A 137 -9.15 -15.20 2.50
C LEU A 137 -8.02 -16.16 2.88
N ALA A 138 -8.38 -17.33 3.42
CA ALA A 138 -7.42 -18.38 3.78
C ALA A 138 -6.63 -18.92 2.58
N ASP A 139 -7.25 -18.99 1.39
CA ASP A 139 -6.57 -19.45 0.18
C ASP A 139 -5.73 -18.35 -0.49
N ALA A 140 -6.09 -17.08 -0.25
CA ALA A 140 -5.39 -15.93 -0.84
C ALA A 140 -4.21 -15.45 0.01
N PHE A 141 -4.27 -15.68 1.32
CA PHE A 141 -3.23 -15.31 2.27
C PHE A 141 -2.72 -16.54 2.98
N PRO A 142 -1.43 -16.82 2.89
CA PRO A 142 -0.83 -17.78 3.79
C PRO A 142 -1.02 -17.29 5.23
N GLU A 143 -1.42 -18.17 6.14
CA GLU A 143 -1.50 -17.84 7.58
C GLU A 143 -0.22 -17.11 8.02
N PRO A 144 -0.33 -16.07 8.84
CA PRO A 144 0.83 -15.41 9.40
C PRO A 144 1.74 -16.43 10.07
N MET A 145 3.04 -16.37 9.78
CA MET A 145 4.01 -17.24 10.43
C MET A 145 4.17 -16.79 11.89
N ALA A 146 4.19 -17.75 12.80
CA ALA A 146 4.51 -17.47 14.18
C ALA A 146 6.02 -17.19 14.34
N GLU A 147 6.39 -16.40 15.34
CA GLU A 147 7.81 -16.13 15.65
C GLU A 147 8.61 -17.43 15.84
N SER A 148 7.99 -18.48 16.39
CA SER A 148 8.58 -19.81 16.58
C SER A 148 9.01 -20.47 15.27
N ASP A 149 8.33 -20.17 14.15
CA ASP A 149 8.62 -20.77 12.84
C ASP A 149 9.95 -20.28 12.27
N TYR A 150 10.44 -19.17 12.78
CA TYR A 150 11.73 -18.59 12.40
C TYR A 150 12.86 -18.94 13.40
N THR A 151 12.57 -19.75 14.43
CA THR A 151 13.60 -20.15 15.39
C THR A 151 14.68 -20.96 14.68
N PRO A 152 15.97 -20.60 14.76
CA PRO A 152 17.05 -21.36 14.15
C PRO A 152 17.06 -22.83 14.57
N ARG A 153 17.27 -23.73 13.61
CA ARG A 153 17.38 -25.17 13.81
C ARG A 153 18.72 -25.66 13.28
N ASN A 154 19.25 -26.71 13.89
CA ASN A 154 20.54 -27.27 13.51
C ASN A 154 20.50 -28.02 12.15
N ASP A 155 19.32 -28.42 11.70
CA ASP A 155 19.09 -29.13 10.46
C ASP A 155 18.74 -28.22 9.28
N SER A 156 18.70 -26.90 9.49
CA SER A 156 18.41 -25.93 8.45
C SER A 156 19.34 -24.71 8.51
N VAL A 157 20.21 -24.62 7.52
CA VAL A 157 21.21 -23.55 7.38
C VAL A 157 20.55 -22.19 7.17
N LEU A 158 19.42 -22.11 6.50
CA LEU A 158 18.79 -20.83 6.17
C LEU A 158 17.80 -20.34 7.24
N GLN A 159 17.20 -21.26 8.01
CA GLN A 159 16.14 -20.88 8.95
C GLN A 159 16.63 -19.88 9.98
N GLY A 160 15.82 -18.83 10.19
CA GLY A 160 16.09 -17.80 11.18
C GLY A 160 15.94 -16.39 10.67
N TYR A 161 16.51 -15.46 11.41
CA TYR A 161 16.53 -14.03 11.13
C TYR A 161 17.87 -13.63 10.54
N TRP A 162 17.80 -12.81 9.49
CA TRP A 162 18.95 -12.29 8.79
C TRP A 162 18.79 -10.79 8.60
N THR A 163 19.81 -10.00 8.92
CA THR A 163 19.75 -8.54 8.80
C THR A 163 20.90 -8.01 7.98
N GLY A 164 20.65 -6.92 7.28
CA GLY A 164 21.66 -6.28 6.45
C GLY A 164 21.27 -4.86 6.06
N THR A 165 22.13 -4.25 5.24
CA THR A 165 21.95 -2.86 4.82
C THR A 165 22.23 -2.71 3.33
N LEU A 166 21.29 -2.17 2.60
CA LEU A 166 21.45 -1.72 1.22
C LEU A 166 21.89 -0.26 1.20
N LYS A 167 22.78 0.09 0.29
CA LYS A 167 23.29 1.47 0.11
C LYS A 167 23.08 1.94 -1.34
N PRO A 168 21.83 2.25 -1.76
CA PRO A 168 21.57 2.83 -3.07
C PRO A 168 21.95 4.33 -3.05
N GLU A 169 22.94 4.71 -3.85
CA GLU A 169 23.45 6.10 -3.93
C GLU A 169 23.75 6.71 -2.56
N ASN A 170 23.01 7.76 -2.18
CA ASN A 170 23.18 8.48 -0.92
C ASN A 170 22.21 8.03 0.19
N ARG A 171 21.62 6.85 0.06
CA ARG A 171 20.64 6.32 1.02
C ARG A 171 21.17 5.08 1.71
N THR A 172 20.69 4.87 2.92
CA THR A 172 20.91 3.65 3.71
C THR A 172 19.56 3.03 3.98
N ILE A 173 19.37 1.78 3.56
CA ILE A 173 18.11 1.04 3.72
C ILE A 173 18.42 -0.24 4.50
N ARG A 174 17.92 -0.33 5.71
CA ARG A 174 18.01 -1.54 6.52
C ARG A 174 17.00 -2.56 6.02
N VAL A 175 17.42 -3.81 5.99
CA VAL A 175 16.58 -4.94 5.59
C VAL A 175 16.73 -6.07 6.59
N ALA A 176 15.63 -6.79 6.83
CA ALA A 176 15.64 -8.04 7.56
C ALA A 176 14.90 -9.10 6.78
N LEU A 177 15.38 -10.34 6.80
CA LEU A 177 14.69 -11.51 6.25
C LEU A 177 14.36 -12.47 7.38
N LYS A 178 13.14 -12.97 7.37
CA LYS A 178 12.63 -14.03 8.24
C LYS A 178 12.45 -15.27 7.37
N ILE A 179 13.23 -16.31 7.60
CA ILE A 179 13.26 -17.52 6.79
C ILE A 179 12.77 -18.70 7.63
N ALA A 180 11.71 -19.36 7.19
CA ALA A 180 11.18 -20.58 7.77
C ALA A 180 11.36 -21.74 6.78
N ASP A 181 12.01 -22.80 7.22
CA ASP A 181 12.16 -24.07 6.53
C ASP A 181 10.96 -24.96 6.86
N ARG A 182 10.22 -25.41 5.85
CA ARG A 182 9.03 -26.23 6.01
C ARG A 182 9.33 -27.71 6.18
N GLY A 183 10.59 -28.12 6.03
CA GLY A 183 11.02 -29.51 6.19
C GLY A 183 10.75 -30.40 4.99
N ASP A 184 10.13 -29.89 3.93
CA ASP A 184 9.84 -30.58 2.67
C ASP A 184 10.74 -30.11 1.53
N GLY A 185 11.80 -29.37 1.84
CA GLY A 185 12.70 -28.75 0.87
C GLY A 185 12.20 -27.41 0.35
N THR A 186 11.08 -26.89 0.88
CA THR A 186 10.56 -25.57 0.57
C THR A 186 10.79 -24.60 1.74
N PHE A 187 10.88 -23.31 1.41
CA PHE A 187 11.07 -22.23 2.36
C PHE A 187 9.97 -21.20 2.21
N ARG A 188 9.57 -20.60 3.33
CA ARG A 188 8.78 -19.39 3.33
C ARG A 188 9.65 -18.25 3.85
N VAL A 189 9.64 -17.13 3.16
CA VAL A 189 10.46 -15.96 3.50
C VAL A 189 9.61 -14.73 3.49
N SER A 190 9.74 -13.92 4.54
CA SER A 190 9.25 -12.55 4.54
C SER A 190 10.40 -11.57 4.80
N GLY A 191 10.28 -10.37 4.23
CA GLY A 191 11.26 -9.31 4.36
C GLY A 191 10.66 -8.06 5.01
N ASP A 192 11.46 -7.42 5.86
CA ASP A 192 11.15 -6.13 6.45
C ASP A 192 12.13 -5.07 5.91
N SER A 193 11.64 -3.87 5.65
CA SER A 193 12.46 -2.69 5.38
C SER A 193 11.90 -1.51 6.19
N PRO A 194 12.34 -1.35 7.45
CA PRO A 194 11.79 -0.33 8.35
C PRO A 194 11.96 1.08 7.81
N ASP A 195 13.08 1.38 7.16
CA ASP A 195 13.34 2.70 6.57
C ASP A 195 12.40 3.05 5.40
N GLN A 196 11.66 2.06 4.89
CA GLN A 196 10.66 2.22 3.84
C GLN A 196 9.23 1.93 4.36
N GLY A 197 9.08 1.66 5.65
CA GLY A 197 7.81 1.28 6.26
C GLY A 197 7.26 -0.06 5.77
N ALA A 198 8.11 -0.90 5.18
CA ALA A 198 7.74 -2.23 4.73
C ALA A 198 7.93 -3.27 5.84
N LYS A 199 6.91 -4.07 6.08
CA LYS A 199 6.92 -5.14 7.08
C LYS A 199 6.22 -6.38 6.53
N ASP A 200 6.78 -7.55 6.80
CA ASP A 200 6.22 -8.85 6.42
C ASP A 200 5.95 -8.97 4.90
N VAL A 201 6.83 -8.41 4.06
CA VAL A 201 6.75 -8.53 2.60
C VAL A 201 7.05 -9.98 2.22
N GLU A 202 6.06 -10.72 1.73
CA GLU A 202 6.21 -12.11 1.36
C GLU A 202 7.06 -12.28 0.10
N ALA A 203 8.03 -13.20 0.16
CA ALA A 203 8.74 -13.65 -1.02
C ALA A 203 7.83 -14.49 -1.92
N THR A 204 7.94 -14.28 -3.24
CA THR A 204 7.15 -15.01 -4.25
C THR A 204 7.78 -16.33 -4.65
N ALA A 205 9.09 -16.48 -4.45
CA ALA A 205 9.81 -17.72 -4.69
C ALA A 205 11.12 -17.76 -3.89
N VAL A 206 11.52 -18.95 -3.48
CA VAL A 206 12.82 -19.23 -2.86
C VAL A 206 13.43 -20.43 -3.53
N THR A 207 14.67 -20.31 -3.96
CA THR A 207 15.47 -21.41 -4.49
C THR A 207 16.72 -21.57 -3.64
N TRP A 208 16.94 -22.76 -3.11
CA TRP A 208 18.10 -23.12 -2.31
C TRP A 208 18.88 -24.25 -2.94
N HIS A 209 20.14 -24.00 -3.26
CA HIS A 209 21.12 -24.99 -3.69
C HIS A 209 22.42 -24.67 -2.98
N THR A 210 22.70 -25.41 -1.91
CA THR A 210 23.88 -25.19 -1.06
C THR A 210 25.13 -24.93 -1.89
N PRO A 211 25.86 -23.85 -1.63
CA PRO A 211 25.61 -22.82 -0.62
C PRO A 211 24.86 -21.58 -1.13
N THR A 212 24.18 -21.63 -2.27
CA THR A 212 23.56 -20.48 -2.94
C THR A 212 22.06 -20.42 -2.68
N VAL A 213 21.59 -19.24 -2.27
CA VAL A 213 20.16 -18.93 -2.09
C VAL A 213 19.74 -17.81 -3.03
N ARG A 214 18.55 -17.96 -3.64
CA ARG A 214 17.86 -16.91 -4.38
C ARG A 214 16.46 -16.72 -3.81
N ILE A 215 16.10 -15.49 -3.47
CA ILE A 215 14.83 -15.11 -2.85
C ILE A 215 14.21 -14.02 -3.73
N GLU A 216 13.03 -14.29 -4.26
CA GLU A 216 12.33 -13.37 -5.16
C GLU A 216 11.19 -12.66 -4.44
N PHE A 217 11.13 -11.34 -4.60
CA PHE A 217 10.08 -10.47 -4.09
C PHE A 217 9.35 -9.84 -5.27
N GLY A 218 8.52 -10.62 -5.95
CA GLY A 218 7.84 -10.21 -7.18
C GLY A 218 6.95 -8.98 -6.99
N GLY A 219 6.32 -8.82 -5.82
CA GLY A 219 5.48 -7.67 -5.50
C GLY A 219 6.20 -6.32 -5.50
N ILE A 220 7.50 -6.33 -5.21
CA ILE A 220 8.34 -5.13 -5.24
C ILE A 220 9.35 -5.14 -6.41
N GLY A 221 9.22 -6.13 -7.31
CA GLY A 221 10.02 -6.20 -8.54
C GLY A 221 11.50 -6.45 -8.33
N GLY A 222 11.89 -7.19 -7.27
CA GLY A 222 13.29 -7.44 -6.95
C GLY A 222 13.55 -8.87 -6.47
N TYR A 223 14.84 -9.22 -6.41
CA TYR A 223 15.31 -10.47 -5.81
C TYR A 223 16.67 -10.29 -5.16
N PHE A 224 16.95 -11.10 -4.17
CA PHE A 224 18.26 -11.28 -3.57
C PHE A 224 18.87 -12.60 -4.05
N GLU A 225 20.15 -12.58 -4.39
CA GLU A 225 20.93 -13.79 -4.67
C GLU A 225 22.24 -13.71 -3.91
N GLY A 226 22.55 -14.76 -3.14
CA GLY A 226 23.74 -14.77 -2.29
C GLY A 226 24.23 -16.19 -1.97
N THR A 227 25.40 -16.23 -1.35
CA THR A 227 26.08 -17.46 -0.92
C THR A 227 26.27 -17.42 0.59
N VAL A 228 25.84 -18.47 1.27
CA VAL A 228 26.04 -18.68 2.70
C VAL A 228 27.50 -19.04 2.94
N ASP A 229 28.10 -18.47 3.96
CA ASP A 229 29.48 -18.76 4.38
C ASP A 229 29.57 -20.11 5.15
N ASP A 230 30.78 -20.65 5.27
CA ASP A 230 31.04 -21.92 5.95
C ASP A 230 30.68 -21.92 7.44
N SER A 231 30.48 -20.76 8.03
CA SER A 231 30.06 -20.63 9.43
C SER A 231 28.55 -20.54 9.63
N ASP A 232 27.75 -20.54 8.54
CA ASP A 232 26.30 -20.34 8.54
C ASP A 232 25.85 -19.04 9.20
N ARG A 233 26.71 -18.02 9.20
CA ARG A 233 26.48 -16.76 9.87
C ARG A 233 26.28 -15.58 8.97
N MET A 234 26.73 -15.68 7.73
CA MET A 234 26.61 -14.62 6.72
C MET A 234 26.11 -15.16 5.40
N ILE A 235 25.31 -14.34 4.71
CA ILE A 235 24.96 -14.55 3.32
C ILE A 235 25.48 -13.34 2.54
N THR A 236 26.51 -13.55 1.74
CA THR A 236 27.08 -12.49 0.90
C THR A 236 26.48 -12.55 -0.48
N GLY A 237 25.87 -11.46 -0.92
CA GLY A 237 25.18 -11.44 -2.20
C GLY A 237 24.88 -10.05 -2.75
N LYS A 238 23.84 -10.01 -3.58
CA LYS A 238 23.39 -8.78 -4.25
C LYS A 238 21.86 -8.75 -4.30
N TRP A 239 21.35 -7.57 -4.08
CA TRP A 239 19.96 -7.24 -4.37
C TRP A 239 19.86 -6.77 -5.82
N MET A 240 18.91 -7.34 -6.56
CA MET A 240 18.61 -7.02 -7.95
C MET A 240 17.19 -6.47 -8.02
N GLY A 241 17.04 -5.19 -8.33
CA GLY A 241 15.71 -4.56 -8.46
C GLY A 241 15.84 -3.08 -8.80
N GLY A 242 15.09 -2.62 -9.81
CA GLY A 242 14.97 -1.20 -10.16
C GLY A 242 16.22 -0.50 -10.71
N GLY A 243 17.32 -1.23 -10.99
CA GLY A 243 18.55 -0.58 -11.47
C GLY A 243 19.80 -1.45 -11.38
N LYS A 244 20.92 -0.83 -10.98
CA LYS A 244 22.19 -1.55 -10.81
C LYS A 244 22.11 -2.50 -9.61
N PRO A 245 22.80 -3.67 -9.68
CA PRO A 245 22.93 -4.58 -8.55
C PRO A 245 23.53 -3.87 -7.33
N LEU A 246 22.91 -4.04 -6.18
CA LEU A 246 23.38 -3.48 -4.91
C LEU A 246 23.99 -4.60 -4.06
N PRO A 247 25.25 -4.49 -3.62
CA PRO A 247 25.81 -5.43 -2.66
C PRO A 247 24.93 -5.49 -1.39
N LEU A 248 24.70 -6.70 -0.89
CA LEU A 248 23.98 -6.95 0.37
C LEU A 248 24.65 -8.09 1.11
N ILE A 249 25.11 -7.81 2.29
CA ILE A 249 25.57 -8.82 3.24
C ILE A 249 24.48 -8.94 4.29
N LEU A 250 23.99 -10.14 4.48
CA LEU A 250 23.03 -10.49 5.51
C LEU A 250 23.77 -11.23 6.61
N GLU A 251 23.62 -10.76 7.84
CA GLU A 251 24.17 -11.39 9.04
C GLU A 251 23.06 -12.06 9.83
N ARG A 252 23.35 -13.24 10.40
CA ARG A 252 22.40 -13.95 11.23
C ARG A 252 22.10 -13.14 12.48
N ALA A 253 20.83 -12.90 12.73
CA ALA A 253 20.34 -12.07 13.82
C ALA A 253 19.52 -12.88 14.84
N LYS A 254 19.33 -12.33 16.02
CA LYS A 254 18.41 -12.90 17.03
C LYS A 254 16.95 -12.67 16.61
N PRO A 255 16.03 -13.54 17.04
CA PRO A 255 14.59 -13.31 16.86
C PRO A 255 14.18 -11.92 17.34
N GLY A 256 13.33 -11.25 16.57
CA GLY A 256 12.89 -9.89 16.89
C GLY A 256 13.90 -8.78 16.59
N SER A 257 15.13 -9.12 16.17
CA SER A 257 16.10 -8.14 15.69
C SER A 257 15.65 -7.60 14.32
N VAL A 258 14.83 -6.58 14.33
CA VAL A 258 14.68 -5.75 13.14
C VAL A 258 15.92 -4.86 13.07
N ALA A 259 16.68 -4.97 11.98
CA ALA A 259 17.98 -4.33 11.79
C ALA A 259 18.07 -2.92 12.38
N GLY A 260 18.68 -2.77 13.56
CA GLY A 260 19.04 -1.47 14.14
C GLY A 260 17.88 -0.54 14.50
N LEU A 261 16.66 -0.99 14.56
CA LEU A 261 15.65 -0.39 15.37
C LEU A 261 15.82 -0.97 16.79
N ASP A 262 16.70 -0.40 17.56
CA ASP A 262 16.45 -0.27 19.00
C ASP A 262 15.16 0.55 19.06
N ALA A 263 14.03 -0.15 19.00
CA ALA A 263 12.73 0.46 19.05
C ALA A 263 12.69 1.21 20.38
N THR A 264 12.77 2.53 20.33
CA THR A 264 12.36 3.35 21.46
C THR A 264 11.01 2.77 21.87
N SER A 265 10.96 2.09 23.02
CA SER A 265 9.74 1.36 23.39
C SER A 265 8.58 2.35 23.37
N GLU A 266 7.38 1.91 23.02
CA GLU A 266 6.20 2.80 23.03
C GLU A 266 6.06 3.51 24.40
N ALA A 267 6.45 2.84 25.49
CA ALA A 267 6.48 3.41 26.84
C ALA A 267 7.46 4.61 27.03
N GLN A 268 8.38 4.82 26.09
CA GLN A 268 9.34 5.93 26.13
C GLN A 268 8.96 7.09 25.20
N LYS A 269 7.88 6.96 24.44
CA LYS A 269 7.42 7.97 23.51
C LYS A 269 6.38 8.86 24.19
N ASP A 270 6.71 10.12 24.33
CA ASP A 270 5.79 11.13 24.89
C ASP A 270 5.30 12.06 23.78
N TYR A 271 4.03 11.91 23.42
CA TYR A 271 3.34 12.75 22.43
C TYR A 271 2.64 13.97 23.05
N SER A 272 2.74 14.15 24.37
CA SER A 272 2.10 15.27 25.03
C SER A 272 2.71 16.62 24.63
N HIS A 273 1.89 17.66 24.64
CA HIS A 273 2.30 19.04 24.36
C HIS A 273 1.59 19.99 25.34
N ILE A 274 2.27 21.03 25.75
CA ILE A 274 1.76 22.03 26.71
C ILE A 274 1.18 23.22 25.95
N GLY A 275 1.79 23.60 24.85
CA GLY A 275 1.43 24.78 24.08
C GLY A 275 1.33 24.56 22.57
N PRO A 276 0.81 25.54 21.83
CA PRO A 276 0.63 25.43 20.39
C PRO A 276 1.95 25.26 19.62
N ASN A 277 3.05 25.75 20.19
CA ASN A 277 4.38 25.73 19.56
C ASN A 277 5.29 24.62 20.10
N ASP A 278 4.74 23.65 20.85
CA ASP A 278 5.48 22.44 21.20
C ASP A 278 5.47 21.45 20.03
N LEU A 279 6.62 20.85 19.74
CA LEU A 279 6.75 19.98 18.59
C LEU A 279 6.05 18.61 18.77
N PRO A 280 6.10 17.93 19.94
CA PRO A 280 5.44 16.65 20.13
C PRO A 280 3.94 16.68 19.83
N GLY A 281 3.42 15.57 19.37
CA GLY A 281 1.99 15.37 19.09
C GLY A 281 1.73 14.70 17.75
N HIS A 282 0.44 14.63 17.43
CA HIS A 282 -0.07 14.06 16.20
C HIS A 282 -0.45 15.16 15.22
N TRP A 283 0.08 15.07 14.02
CA TRP A 283 -0.07 16.09 12.98
C TRP A 283 -0.66 15.48 11.73
N GLN A 284 -1.45 16.25 10.99
CA GLN A 284 -2.00 15.82 9.71
C GLN A 284 -1.81 16.91 8.66
N GLY A 285 -1.45 16.52 7.44
CA GLY A 285 -1.29 17.42 6.31
C GLY A 285 -1.73 16.77 5.00
N THR A 286 -1.88 17.60 3.96
CA THR A 286 -2.21 17.11 2.61
C THR A 286 -1.17 17.59 1.63
N LEU A 287 -0.50 16.67 0.97
CA LEU A 287 0.44 16.93 -0.10
C LEU A 287 -0.29 16.94 -1.45
N GLU A 288 -0.27 18.07 -2.17
CA GLU A 288 -0.91 18.18 -3.47
C GLU A 288 0.11 18.03 -4.61
N VAL A 289 0.04 16.91 -5.33
CA VAL A 289 0.85 16.65 -6.54
C VAL A 289 0.07 17.12 -7.76
N LYS A 290 0.06 18.44 -8.00
CA LYS A 290 -0.77 19.08 -9.06
C LYS A 290 -0.59 18.47 -10.44
N LYS A 291 0.65 18.11 -10.84
CA LYS A 291 0.93 17.49 -12.15
C LYS A 291 0.26 16.13 -12.34
N ALA A 292 0.05 15.40 -11.26
CA ALA A 292 -0.61 14.09 -11.27
C ALA A 292 -2.09 14.16 -10.89
N GLY A 293 -2.59 15.32 -10.46
CA GLY A 293 -3.96 15.47 -9.95
C GLY A 293 -4.21 14.69 -8.64
N VAL A 294 -3.17 14.37 -7.89
CA VAL A 294 -3.22 13.52 -6.70
C VAL A 294 -3.08 14.38 -5.45
N LYS A 295 -3.90 14.07 -4.43
CA LYS A 295 -3.80 14.59 -3.07
C LYS A 295 -3.50 13.42 -2.14
N LEU A 296 -2.43 13.52 -1.36
CA LEU A 296 -2.03 12.50 -0.39
C LEU A 296 -2.15 13.08 1.02
N ARG A 297 -2.97 12.45 1.83
CA ARG A 297 -3.04 12.78 3.26
C ARG A 297 -1.89 12.10 3.98
N LEU A 298 -1.17 12.89 4.77
CA LEU A 298 -0.04 12.44 5.56
C LEU A 298 -0.36 12.63 7.04
N ALA A 299 -0.14 11.60 7.85
CA ALA A 299 -0.06 11.72 9.29
C ALA A 299 1.42 11.74 9.69
N LEU A 300 1.77 12.66 10.60
CA LEU A 300 3.10 12.81 11.16
C LEU A 300 2.97 12.75 12.68
N ASN A 301 3.58 11.75 13.30
CA ASN A 301 3.59 11.56 14.74
C ASN A 301 4.97 11.92 15.26
N ILE A 302 5.07 12.85 16.20
CA ILE A 302 6.34 13.29 16.80
C ILE A 302 6.25 13.10 18.31
N ALA A 303 7.13 12.27 18.85
CA ALA A 303 7.25 12.04 20.29
C ALA A 303 8.55 12.64 20.82
N LYS A 304 8.50 13.13 22.04
CA LYS A 304 9.70 13.36 22.85
C LYS A 304 10.16 12.01 23.42
N ILE A 305 11.47 11.78 23.40
CA ILE A 305 12.10 10.59 23.93
C ILE A 305 13.21 11.00 24.94
N PRO A 306 13.78 10.09 25.72
CA PRO A 306 14.86 10.43 26.65
C PRO A 306 15.99 11.23 26.01
N ASP A 307 16.74 11.97 26.84
CA ASP A 307 17.83 12.86 26.46
C ASP A 307 17.40 14.06 25.60
N ASP A 308 16.16 14.56 25.77
CA ASP A 308 15.57 15.70 25.04
C ASP A 308 15.61 15.51 23.51
N LYS A 309 15.62 14.27 23.06
CA LYS A 309 15.54 13.92 21.62
C LYS A 309 14.11 13.75 21.16
N PHE A 310 13.93 13.69 19.86
CA PHE A 310 12.65 13.44 19.23
C PHE A 310 12.69 12.15 18.40
N PHE A 311 11.55 11.49 18.33
CA PHE A 311 11.27 10.40 17.42
C PHE A 311 10.07 10.79 16.56
N ALA A 312 10.11 10.57 15.26
CA ALA A 312 8.95 10.84 14.40
C ALA A 312 8.70 9.71 13.43
N THR A 313 7.42 9.51 13.13
CA THR A 313 6.97 8.62 12.06
C THR A 313 6.02 9.35 11.14
N MET A 314 6.03 9.00 9.87
CA MET A 314 5.10 9.49 8.86
C MET A 314 4.32 8.33 8.25
N ILE A 315 3.02 8.54 8.01
CA ILE A 315 2.12 7.59 7.36
C ILE A 315 1.47 8.28 6.16
N SER A 316 1.47 7.64 4.99
CA SER A 316 0.62 8.06 3.87
C SER A 316 -0.72 7.36 3.96
N LEU A 317 -1.76 8.06 4.42
CA LEU A 317 -3.09 7.50 4.68
C LEU A 317 -3.81 7.01 3.42
N ASP A 318 -3.49 7.61 2.27
CA ASP A 318 -4.14 7.28 0.99
C ASP A 318 -3.40 6.20 0.20
N GLN A 319 -2.19 5.84 0.62
CA GLN A 319 -1.37 4.82 -0.03
C GLN A 319 -1.28 3.52 0.79
N GLY A 320 -2.00 3.43 1.91
CA GLY A 320 -1.98 2.26 2.81
C GLY A 320 -0.60 1.99 3.41
N GLY A 321 0.27 3.00 3.46
CA GLY A 321 1.64 2.87 3.94
C GLY A 321 1.73 2.55 5.43
N GLY A 322 2.75 1.77 5.82
CA GLY A 322 3.14 1.64 7.21
C GLY A 322 3.78 2.92 7.75
N GLU A 323 4.05 2.94 9.03
CA GLU A 323 4.80 4.01 9.66
C GLU A 323 6.25 4.01 9.16
N ILE A 324 6.68 5.12 8.57
CA ILE A 324 8.05 5.32 8.12
C ILE A 324 8.75 6.21 9.15
N PRO A 325 9.72 5.69 9.91
CA PRO A 325 10.45 6.49 10.88
C PRO A 325 11.34 7.52 10.17
N ALA A 326 11.38 8.73 10.72
CA ALA A 326 12.33 9.74 10.28
C ALA A 326 13.75 9.30 10.59
N SER A 327 14.66 9.49 9.64
CA SER A 327 16.10 9.20 9.81
C SER A 327 16.85 10.35 10.49
N LEU A 328 16.29 11.55 10.45
CA LEU A 328 16.80 12.74 11.13
C LEU A 328 15.65 13.64 11.56
N ILE A 329 15.77 14.19 12.76
CA ILE A 329 14.88 15.22 13.28
C ILE A 329 15.76 16.28 13.93
N GLU A 330 15.66 17.50 13.43
CA GLU A 330 16.29 18.67 14.03
C GLU A 330 15.20 19.71 14.31
N TYR A 331 15.16 20.19 15.54
CA TYR A 331 14.22 21.21 15.97
C TYR A 331 14.95 22.30 16.74
N THR A 332 15.04 23.47 16.15
CA THR A 332 15.48 24.72 16.79
C THR A 332 14.38 25.74 16.61
N PRO A 333 13.56 25.97 17.62
CA PRO A 333 12.36 26.79 17.49
C PRO A 333 12.61 28.11 16.77
N PRO A 334 11.80 28.48 15.76
CA PRO A 334 10.64 27.74 15.25
C PRO A 334 10.96 26.73 14.16
N ASP A 335 12.22 26.55 13.76
CA ASP A 335 12.63 25.77 12.59
C ASP A 335 12.58 24.27 12.87
N VAL A 336 11.93 23.53 11.95
CA VAL A 336 11.77 22.06 11.97
C VAL A 336 12.38 21.48 10.70
N HIS A 337 13.32 20.55 10.85
CA HIS A 337 13.88 19.77 9.74
C HIS A 337 13.70 18.28 10.00
N LEU A 338 13.13 17.58 9.03
CA LEU A 338 12.88 16.14 9.07
C LEU A 338 13.41 15.48 7.79
N GLU A 339 14.03 14.31 7.92
CA GLU A 339 14.46 13.50 6.79
C GLU A 339 13.96 12.06 6.87
N TRP A 340 13.66 11.49 5.71
CA TRP A 340 13.32 10.08 5.49
C TRP A 340 14.25 9.52 4.43
N SER A 341 15.47 9.17 4.81
CA SER A 341 16.52 8.72 3.88
C SER A 341 16.13 7.48 3.09
N GLY A 342 15.34 6.56 3.68
CA GLY A 342 14.86 5.34 3.03
C GLY A 342 14.00 5.59 1.79
N ILE A 343 13.23 6.68 1.78
CA ILE A 343 12.39 7.09 0.66
C ILE A 343 12.94 8.31 -0.08
N GLY A 344 14.09 8.84 0.33
CA GLY A 344 14.69 10.05 -0.25
C GLY A 344 13.84 11.29 -0.08
N GLY A 345 13.09 11.39 1.02
CA GLY A 345 12.21 12.49 1.36
C GLY A 345 12.81 13.41 2.43
N SER A 346 12.51 14.71 2.38
CA SER A 346 12.81 15.65 3.45
C SER A 346 11.74 16.73 3.56
N PHE A 347 11.60 17.28 4.76
CA PHE A 347 10.70 18.38 5.04
C PHE A 347 11.44 19.48 5.82
N ASN A 348 11.32 20.71 5.35
CA ASN A 348 11.81 21.90 6.04
C ASN A 348 10.64 22.85 6.29
N GLY A 349 10.41 23.21 7.54
CA GLY A 349 9.29 24.04 7.93
C GLY A 349 9.52 24.85 9.20
N LYS A 350 8.48 25.56 9.61
CA LYS A 350 8.43 26.33 10.86
C LYS A 350 7.18 25.98 11.64
N LEU A 351 7.34 25.76 12.93
CA LEU A 351 6.24 25.56 13.87
C LEU A 351 5.83 26.92 14.46
N GLU A 352 4.69 27.43 14.03
CA GLU A 352 4.12 28.69 14.49
C GLU A 352 2.60 28.55 14.63
N ASN A 353 2.05 29.06 15.71
CA ASN A 353 0.61 29.10 15.98
C ASN A 353 -0.10 27.73 15.82
N GLY A 354 0.57 26.64 16.25
CA GLY A 354 0.02 25.28 16.20
C GLY A 354 0.01 24.66 14.82
N LYS A 355 0.78 25.18 13.87
CA LYS A 355 0.95 24.64 12.53
C LYS A 355 2.42 24.52 12.16
N ILE A 356 2.78 23.46 11.44
CA ILE A 356 4.10 23.33 10.86
C ILE A 356 3.96 23.61 9.36
N THR A 357 4.40 24.79 8.94
CA THR A 357 4.31 25.22 7.54
C THR A 357 5.66 25.09 6.87
N GLY A 358 5.73 24.37 5.74
CA GLY A 358 7.02 24.13 5.10
C GLY A 358 6.95 23.56 3.69
N THR A 359 8.05 22.92 3.29
CA THR A 359 8.24 22.37 1.98
C THR A 359 8.71 20.92 2.08
N TRP A 360 7.96 20.01 1.48
CA TRP A 360 8.35 18.63 1.21
C TRP A 360 9.20 18.54 -0.04
N ARG A 361 10.31 17.78 0.01
CA ARG A 361 11.19 17.53 -1.12
C ARG A 361 11.38 16.02 -1.31
N GLN A 362 11.20 15.56 -2.55
CA GLN A 362 11.41 14.14 -2.91
C GLN A 362 11.60 14.02 -4.42
N GLY A 363 12.52 13.16 -4.88
CA GLY A 363 12.72 12.88 -6.30
C GLY A 363 13.01 14.11 -7.17
N GLY A 364 13.70 15.13 -6.62
CA GLY A 364 13.99 16.40 -7.29
C GLY A 364 12.81 17.39 -7.32
N GLY A 365 11.65 17.01 -6.79
CA GLY A 365 10.48 17.87 -6.64
C GLY A 365 10.46 18.59 -5.29
N ALA A 366 9.76 19.74 -5.25
CA ALA A 366 9.48 20.48 -4.02
C ALA A 366 8.01 20.90 -4.01
N LEU A 367 7.29 20.60 -2.93
CA LEU A 367 5.87 20.84 -2.79
C LEU A 367 5.59 21.52 -1.44
N PRO A 368 4.73 22.53 -1.37
CA PRO A 368 4.31 23.08 -0.11
C PRO A 368 3.51 22.05 0.68
N LEU A 369 3.73 22.01 2.00
CA LEU A 369 3.02 21.12 2.91
C LEU A 369 2.81 21.85 4.24
N ILE A 370 1.59 21.77 4.75
CA ILE A 370 1.22 22.30 6.05
C ILE A 370 0.71 21.13 6.87
N PHE A 371 1.27 20.96 8.05
CA PHE A 371 0.76 20.06 9.06
C PHE A 371 -0.01 20.83 10.13
N GLU A 372 -1.21 20.38 10.43
CA GLU A 372 -2.04 20.88 11.51
C GLU A 372 -2.18 19.80 12.58
N ARG A 373 -2.34 20.21 13.85
CA ARG A 373 -2.55 19.22 14.93
C ARG A 373 -3.83 18.45 14.68
N ASN A 374 -3.76 17.16 14.85
CA ASN A 374 -4.92 16.26 14.81
C ASN A 374 -5.50 16.15 16.23
N PRO A 375 -6.67 16.72 16.53
CA PRO A 375 -7.28 16.66 17.86
C PRO A 375 -7.91 15.29 18.18
N ALA A 376 -7.90 14.33 17.25
CA ALA A 376 -8.64 13.07 17.34
C ALA A 376 -7.81 11.89 17.88
N GLN A 377 -6.64 12.14 18.46
CA GLN A 377 -5.83 11.09 19.13
C GLN A 377 -5.35 11.55 20.49
#